data_18b42691d25fe1c95a379f7ad56759b5
#
_entry.id   18b42691d25fe1c95a379f7ad56759b5
#
_cell.length_a   1.000
_cell.length_b   1.000
_cell.length_c   1.000
_cell.angle_alpha   90.00
_cell.angle_beta   90.00
_cell.angle_gamma   90.00
#
_symmetry.space_group_name_H-M   'P 1'
#
loop_
_entity.id
_entity.type
_entity.pdbx_description
1 polymer ?
#
loop_
_entity_poly.entity_id
_entity_poly.type
_entity_poly.pdbx_seq_one_letter_code
_entity_poly.pdbx_strand_id
1 'polypeptide(L)'
;MMFLAAGMLGCESNEEPAVNEPVDEPKLTLTADGSEVFAGESVTFTAVLDGEDVTSSATFYRSTAAGNEQLVDNTFVTEHVGTYSFFAMHGGMKSNIVEVEVIEPQTPGEPYVRASKSEIVADGNDAVTFTVFLGEEDITSQSYICYEVGSNSYQVIDGTSFTTTTAGDYRFFAVYNDVKSNTVDVKATAKQEEAEKPIELTATELTIKANGIDFTQFSVTQEGVDVTDSSIIYVDGGVLNGNKFVTNAAGDYVVYAMKGDVKSNEITISAEAVTETGLTIVFADGVTLTSGWYDVNKKAAGDNGDINMCWAATSSNMIQWFQDRYVAAGNTLPATAVSGPGTKSYESFGPYELALMEVYHSEWNNGKGGHMEQAIPWYFEGVLNGGEYASPGSQAVPLTEGGYWKSIWSDVKSNMYCGYESTVGYAICYNNYMEWGNGTNLVGVERLAHFSKLVVKAFENGMAGLTISLASNIASAHHATTLWGYEIDNATGLVTRLWITDSDDLLKEPKTPLLNEYKVSIADGKSHIKLTGDTRYGACYVVSIHPFSGYGSAK
;
A
#
# COMPACT_ATOMS: atom_id res chain seq x y z
N MET A 1 -23.76 16.34 -54.26
CA MET A 1 -24.39 16.57 -52.95
C MET A 1 -23.80 15.55 -51.99
N MET A 2 -22.80 15.95 -51.26
CA MET A 2 -22.09 15.06 -50.35
C MET A 2 -21.73 15.90 -49.13
N PHE A 3 -22.36 15.62 -48.00
CA PHE A 3 -22.10 16.29 -46.74
C PHE A 3 -20.93 15.61 -46.07
N LEU A 4 -19.85 16.35 -45.84
CA LEU A 4 -18.76 15.98 -44.93
C LEU A 4 -19.17 16.38 -43.51
N ALA A 5 -19.22 15.43 -42.62
CA ALA A 5 -19.28 15.66 -41.17
C ALA A 5 -17.86 15.66 -40.62
N ALA A 6 -17.44 16.76 -40.03
CA ALA A 6 -16.19 16.88 -39.28
C ALA A 6 -16.40 16.29 -37.89
N GLY A 7 -15.65 15.25 -37.57
CA GLY A 7 -15.57 14.71 -36.22
C GLY A 7 -14.60 15.52 -35.36
N MET A 8 -15.09 16.08 -34.27
CA MET A 8 -14.24 16.61 -33.19
C MET A 8 -13.72 15.44 -32.35
N LEU A 9 -12.42 15.29 -32.31
CA LEU A 9 -11.73 14.45 -31.31
C LEU A 9 -11.72 15.22 -29.99
N GLY A 10 -12.51 14.75 -29.03
CA GLY A 10 -12.38 15.16 -27.65
C GLY A 10 -11.18 14.46 -27.01
N CYS A 11 -10.35 15.20 -26.29
CA CYS A 11 -9.39 14.66 -25.33
C CYS A 11 -10.14 13.94 -24.22
N GLU A 12 -10.00 12.63 -24.14
CA GLU A 12 -10.37 11.87 -22.95
C GLU A 12 -9.24 12.03 -21.92
N SER A 13 -9.58 12.64 -20.80
CA SER A 13 -8.81 12.57 -19.56
C SER A 13 -8.88 11.13 -19.05
N ASN A 14 -7.74 10.45 -18.94
CA ASN A 14 -7.63 9.21 -18.17
C ASN A 14 -7.82 9.53 -16.68
N GLU A 15 -9.06 9.47 -16.23
CA GLU A 15 -9.35 9.21 -14.82
C GLU A 15 -9.14 7.70 -14.59
N GLU A 16 -8.28 7.35 -13.67
CA GLU A 16 -8.19 5.98 -13.15
C GLU A 16 -9.58 5.56 -12.68
N PRO A 17 -10.06 4.34 -13.01
CA PRO A 17 -11.33 3.88 -12.52
C PRO A 17 -11.23 3.77 -10.99
N ALA A 18 -12.05 4.54 -10.29
CA ALA A 18 -12.32 4.34 -8.88
C ALA A 18 -12.62 2.85 -8.68
N VAL A 19 -11.90 2.21 -7.75
CA VAL A 19 -12.21 0.86 -7.29
C VAL A 19 -13.62 0.94 -6.73
N ASN A 20 -14.60 0.46 -7.51
CA ASN A 20 -15.95 0.25 -7.01
C ASN A 20 -15.83 -0.85 -5.94
N GLU A 21 -15.99 -0.50 -4.68
CA GLU A 21 -16.38 -1.48 -3.67
C GLU A 21 -17.61 -2.23 -4.23
N PRO A 22 -17.69 -3.56 -4.08
CA PRO A 22 -18.87 -4.29 -4.50
C PRO A 22 -20.06 -3.70 -3.74
N VAL A 23 -20.94 -3.00 -4.44
CA VAL A 23 -22.23 -2.58 -3.91
C VAL A 23 -23.00 -3.88 -3.73
N ASP A 24 -23.26 -4.30 -2.48
CA ASP A 24 -24.15 -5.42 -2.20
C ASP A 24 -25.45 -5.16 -2.95
N GLU A 25 -25.83 -6.09 -3.83
CA GLU A 25 -27.10 -5.97 -4.54
C GLU A 25 -28.23 -5.94 -3.51
N PRO A 26 -29.21 -5.04 -3.64
CA PRO A 26 -30.29 -4.92 -2.69
C PRO A 26 -31.00 -6.28 -2.51
N LYS A 27 -31.14 -6.74 -1.27
CA LYS A 27 -31.66 -8.07 -0.94
C LYS A 27 -33.03 -7.99 -0.29
N LEU A 28 -34.04 -8.45 -1.03
CA LEU A 28 -35.39 -8.65 -0.49
C LEU A 28 -35.45 -9.99 0.23
N THR A 29 -35.85 -9.99 1.52
CA THR A 29 -36.05 -11.19 2.34
C THR A 29 -37.50 -11.33 2.77
N LEU A 30 -38.01 -12.57 2.79
CA LEU A 30 -39.32 -12.95 3.30
C LEU A 30 -39.14 -13.82 4.52
N THR A 31 -39.95 -13.55 5.56
CA THR A 31 -40.09 -14.40 6.74
C THR A 31 -41.57 -14.67 7.01
N ALA A 32 -41.86 -15.77 7.70
CA ALA A 32 -43.21 -16.11 8.22
C ALA A 32 -43.17 -16.13 9.75
N ASP A 33 -44.28 -15.85 10.39
CA ASP A 33 -44.46 -15.92 11.85
C ASP A 33 -44.53 -17.37 12.37
N GLY A 34 -44.71 -18.35 11.46
CA GLY A 34 -44.62 -19.77 11.75
C GLY A 34 -44.20 -20.55 10.49
N SER A 35 -43.34 -21.58 10.67
CA SER A 35 -43.01 -22.54 9.62
C SER A 35 -43.95 -23.75 9.60
N GLU A 36 -44.79 -23.92 10.64
CA GLU A 36 -45.79 -24.96 10.82
C GLU A 36 -47.04 -24.34 11.47
N VAL A 37 -48.22 -24.61 10.92
CA VAL A 37 -49.50 -24.11 11.41
C VAL A 37 -50.55 -25.22 11.29
N PHE A 38 -51.60 -25.19 12.14
CA PHE A 38 -52.72 -26.10 11.97
C PHE A 38 -53.63 -25.69 10.80
N ALA A 39 -54.27 -26.67 10.17
CA ALA A 39 -55.29 -26.39 9.18
C ALA A 39 -56.37 -25.49 9.77
N GLY A 40 -56.70 -24.39 9.08
CA GLY A 40 -57.59 -23.33 9.54
C GLY A 40 -56.90 -22.18 10.28
N GLU A 41 -55.65 -22.29 10.69
CA GLU A 41 -54.89 -21.19 11.26
C GLU A 41 -54.27 -20.31 10.16
N SER A 42 -54.01 -19.06 10.49
CA SER A 42 -53.41 -18.07 9.58
C SER A 42 -51.92 -17.93 9.87
N VAL A 43 -51.09 -17.96 8.81
CA VAL A 43 -49.68 -17.56 8.86
C VAL A 43 -49.53 -16.17 8.27
N THR A 44 -48.66 -15.34 8.87
CA THR A 44 -48.40 -13.96 8.46
C THR A 44 -46.97 -13.82 7.94
N PHE A 45 -46.81 -13.14 6.80
CA PHE A 45 -45.53 -12.92 6.19
C PHE A 45 -45.05 -11.49 6.38
N THR A 46 -43.73 -11.32 6.57
CA THR A 46 -43.04 -10.04 6.63
C THR A 46 -41.96 -9.97 5.54
N ALA A 47 -41.98 -8.90 4.75
CA ALA A 47 -40.98 -8.65 3.71
C ALA A 47 -40.06 -7.49 4.11
N VAL A 48 -38.74 -7.71 4.04
CA VAL A 48 -37.71 -6.73 4.41
C VAL A 48 -36.76 -6.53 3.25
N LEU A 49 -36.52 -5.27 2.85
CA LEU A 49 -35.54 -4.87 1.82
C LEU A 49 -34.41 -4.10 2.51
N ASP A 50 -33.19 -4.64 2.49
CA ASP A 50 -31.99 -4.01 3.08
C ASP A 50 -32.20 -3.51 4.53
N GLY A 51 -33.00 -4.26 5.33
CA GLY A 51 -33.28 -3.93 6.72
C GLY A 51 -34.55 -3.06 6.94
N GLU A 52 -35.18 -2.55 5.88
CA GLU A 52 -36.44 -1.81 5.98
C GLU A 52 -37.65 -2.71 5.74
N ASP A 53 -38.67 -2.61 6.60
CA ASP A 53 -39.93 -3.33 6.44
C ASP A 53 -40.75 -2.76 5.28
N VAL A 54 -40.88 -3.54 4.20
CA VAL A 54 -41.61 -3.20 2.98
C VAL A 54 -42.91 -4.02 2.85
N THR A 55 -43.35 -4.69 3.90
CA THR A 55 -44.51 -5.59 3.91
C THR A 55 -45.76 -4.93 3.31
N SER A 56 -46.06 -3.67 3.67
CA SER A 56 -47.25 -2.95 3.19
C SER A 56 -47.22 -2.62 1.69
N SER A 57 -46.06 -2.66 1.03
CA SER A 57 -45.86 -2.34 -0.38
C SER A 57 -45.38 -3.53 -1.22
N ALA A 58 -45.11 -4.67 -0.58
CA ALA A 58 -44.76 -5.92 -1.24
C ALA A 58 -46.01 -6.67 -1.71
N THR A 59 -45.81 -7.51 -2.74
CA THR A 59 -46.84 -8.44 -3.21
C THR A 59 -46.39 -9.86 -2.92
N PHE A 60 -47.29 -10.66 -2.29
CA PHE A 60 -46.99 -12.01 -1.84
C PHE A 60 -47.58 -13.05 -2.80
N TYR A 61 -46.85 -14.15 -3.00
CA TYR A 61 -47.23 -15.23 -3.90
C TYR A 61 -47.03 -16.58 -3.26
N ARG A 62 -47.99 -17.51 -3.55
CA ARG A 62 -47.84 -18.92 -3.33
C ARG A 62 -47.34 -19.60 -4.62
N SER A 63 -46.29 -20.40 -4.53
CA SER A 63 -45.83 -21.21 -5.66
C SER A 63 -46.69 -22.47 -5.76
N THR A 64 -47.23 -22.76 -6.94
CA THR A 64 -47.98 -23.99 -7.22
C THR A 64 -47.46 -24.67 -8.46
N ALA A 65 -47.80 -25.95 -8.68
CA ALA A 65 -47.43 -26.67 -9.88
C ALA A 65 -48.04 -26.05 -11.16
N ALA A 66 -49.11 -25.27 -11.05
CA ALA A 66 -49.75 -24.60 -12.16
C ALA A 66 -49.22 -23.17 -12.40
N GLY A 67 -48.32 -22.67 -11.55
CA GLY A 67 -47.77 -21.31 -11.58
C GLY A 67 -47.88 -20.61 -10.24
N ASN A 68 -47.56 -19.31 -10.19
CA ASN A 68 -47.64 -18.53 -8.96
C ASN A 68 -49.02 -17.94 -8.77
N GLU A 69 -49.56 -18.09 -7.58
CA GLU A 69 -50.84 -17.52 -7.18
C GLU A 69 -50.61 -16.33 -6.22
N GLN A 70 -51.14 -15.17 -6.56
CA GLN A 70 -50.98 -13.97 -5.73
C GLN A 70 -51.91 -14.07 -4.51
N LEU A 71 -51.38 -13.81 -3.31
CA LEU A 71 -52.17 -13.68 -2.10
C LEU A 71 -52.91 -12.33 -2.08
N VAL A 72 -54.03 -12.25 -1.39
CA VAL A 72 -54.84 -11.04 -1.23
C VAL A 72 -54.12 -10.00 -0.38
N ASP A 73 -53.43 -10.48 0.66
CA ASP A 73 -52.61 -9.69 1.59
C ASP A 73 -51.37 -10.48 2.00
N ASN A 74 -50.74 -10.13 3.12
CA ASN A 74 -49.57 -10.83 3.65
C ASN A 74 -49.92 -12.02 4.54
N THR A 75 -51.11 -12.61 4.42
CA THR A 75 -51.55 -13.77 5.22
C THR A 75 -51.94 -14.93 4.31
N PHE A 76 -51.83 -16.14 4.85
CA PHE A 76 -52.28 -17.38 4.21
C PHE A 76 -53.02 -18.26 5.21
N VAL A 77 -54.17 -18.79 4.80
CA VAL A 77 -54.96 -19.76 5.58
C VAL A 77 -55.48 -20.86 4.66
N THR A 78 -55.49 -22.09 5.11
CA THR A 78 -56.05 -23.22 4.37
C THR A 78 -56.49 -24.35 5.32
N GLU A 79 -57.53 -25.10 4.95
CA GLU A 79 -57.96 -26.30 5.63
C GLU A 79 -57.25 -27.58 5.13
N HIS A 80 -56.36 -27.45 4.12
CA HIS A 80 -55.71 -28.60 3.53
C HIS A 80 -54.31 -28.75 4.06
N VAL A 81 -54.00 -29.91 4.63
CA VAL A 81 -52.65 -30.27 5.08
C VAL A 81 -51.69 -30.39 3.91
N GLY A 82 -50.44 -30.00 4.13
CA GLY A 82 -49.35 -30.08 3.12
C GLY A 82 -48.37 -28.95 3.25
N THR A 83 -47.27 -29.02 2.47
CA THR A 83 -46.22 -28.00 2.43
C THR A 83 -46.53 -26.97 1.34
N TYR A 84 -46.51 -25.70 1.71
CA TYR A 84 -46.77 -24.56 0.82
C TYR A 84 -45.57 -23.65 0.75
N SER A 85 -45.17 -23.27 -0.47
CA SER A 85 -43.98 -22.41 -0.70
C SER A 85 -44.44 -21.00 -1.07
N PHE A 86 -43.82 -19.98 -0.47
CA PHE A 86 -44.16 -18.57 -0.62
C PHE A 86 -42.94 -17.73 -0.99
N PHE A 87 -43.16 -16.63 -1.71
CA PHE A 87 -42.19 -15.59 -1.93
C PHE A 87 -42.86 -14.23 -2.06
N ALA A 88 -42.12 -13.16 -1.85
CA ALA A 88 -42.55 -11.79 -2.07
C ALA A 88 -41.90 -11.15 -3.27
N MET A 89 -42.59 -10.15 -3.85
CA MET A 89 -42.05 -9.26 -4.90
C MET A 89 -42.19 -7.82 -4.43
N HIS A 90 -41.09 -7.04 -4.55
CA HIS A 90 -41.09 -5.61 -4.29
C HIS A 90 -40.12 -4.91 -5.23
N GLY A 91 -40.55 -3.83 -5.93
CA GLY A 91 -39.70 -3.07 -6.85
C GLY A 91 -39.09 -3.90 -8.00
N GLY A 92 -39.74 -5.02 -8.39
CA GLY A 92 -39.21 -5.96 -9.41
C GLY A 92 -38.26 -7.03 -8.86
N MET A 93 -37.88 -6.98 -7.60
CA MET A 93 -37.05 -7.97 -6.92
C MET A 93 -37.93 -9.10 -6.34
N LYS A 94 -37.36 -10.31 -6.35
CA LYS A 94 -37.94 -11.52 -5.73
C LYS A 94 -37.18 -11.88 -4.47
N SER A 95 -37.92 -12.21 -3.38
CA SER A 95 -37.36 -12.67 -2.12
C SER A 95 -36.85 -14.13 -2.20
N ASN A 96 -36.25 -14.59 -1.10
CA ASN A 96 -36.11 -16.01 -0.79
C ASN A 96 -37.50 -16.70 -0.78
N ILE A 97 -37.48 -18.03 -0.91
CA ILE A 97 -38.68 -18.87 -0.73
C ILE A 97 -38.81 -19.21 0.77
N VAL A 98 -40.02 -19.11 1.30
CA VAL A 98 -40.40 -19.58 2.65
C VAL A 98 -41.36 -20.75 2.47
N GLU A 99 -41.15 -21.85 3.17
CA GLU A 99 -42.03 -22.99 3.21
C GLU A 99 -42.80 -22.99 4.54
N VAL A 100 -44.08 -23.25 4.45
CA VAL A 100 -45.00 -23.42 5.60
C VAL A 100 -45.65 -24.77 5.51
N GLU A 101 -45.52 -25.58 6.54
CA GLU A 101 -46.20 -26.86 6.68
C GLU A 101 -47.53 -26.67 7.38
N VAL A 102 -48.63 -27.05 6.72
CA VAL A 102 -49.98 -27.08 7.30
C VAL A 102 -50.29 -28.50 7.72
N ILE A 103 -50.54 -28.69 9.01
CA ILE A 103 -50.76 -30.01 9.62
C ILE A 103 -52.20 -30.16 10.12
N GLU A 104 -52.62 -31.42 10.35
CA GLU A 104 -53.96 -31.67 10.92
C GLU A 104 -54.04 -31.16 12.37
N PRO A 105 -55.19 -30.57 12.79
CA PRO A 105 -55.42 -30.21 14.19
C PRO A 105 -55.31 -31.44 15.09
N GLN A 106 -54.62 -31.31 16.21
CA GLN A 106 -54.41 -32.39 17.16
C GLN A 106 -55.74 -32.84 17.81
N THR A 107 -55.80 -34.11 18.16
CA THR A 107 -56.93 -34.67 18.90
C THR A 107 -57.06 -33.97 20.27
N PRO A 108 -58.21 -33.46 20.67
CA PRO A 108 -58.35 -32.79 21.94
C PRO A 108 -57.87 -33.67 23.11
N GLY A 109 -56.92 -33.16 23.92
CA GLY A 109 -56.34 -33.86 25.07
C GLY A 109 -55.01 -34.54 24.86
N GLU A 110 -54.40 -34.48 23.65
CA GLU A 110 -53.03 -34.95 23.39
C GLU A 110 -52.04 -33.77 23.37
N PRO A 111 -50.82 -33.90 23.97
CA PRO A 111 -49.79 -32.86 23.89
C PRO A 111 -49.24 -32.75 22.49
N TYR A 112 -48.86 -31.53 22.10
CA TYR A 112 -48.24 -31.22 20.80
C TYR A 112 -46.95 -30.42 20.98
N VAL A 113 -45.82 -30.87 20.37
CA VAL A 113 -44.54 -30.18 20.43
C VAL A 113 -44.26 -29.44 19.12
N ARG A 114 -43.78 -28.20 19.25
CA ARG A 114 -43.22 -27.39 18.15
C ARG A 114 -41.76 -27.12 18.37
N ALA A 115 -40.99 -27.12 17.28
CA ALA A 115 -39.61 -26.64 17.24
C ALA A 115 -39.58 -25.24 16.64
N SER A 116 -38.70 -24.37 17.14
CA SER A 116 -38.54 -23.00 16.64
C SER A 116 -37.93 -22.97 15.22
N LYS A 117 -37.26 -24.04 14.80
CA LYS A 117 -36.70 -24.24 13.47
C LYS A 117 -36.42 -25.70 13.21
N SER A 118 -36.41 -26.10 11.93
CA SER A 118 -36.16 -27.49 11.48
C SER A 118 -34.69 -27.78 11.13
N GLU A 119 -33.85 -26.74 11.06
CA GLU A 119 -32.42 -26.88 10.76
C GLU A 119 -31.55 -26.08 11.72
N ILE A 120 -30.43 -26.66 12.14
CA ILE A 120 -29.40 -26.02 12.96
C ILE A 120 -28.01 -26.35 12.40
N VAL A 121 -26.99 -25.52 12.72
CA VAL A 121 -25.58 -25.83 12.47
C VAL A 121 -25.03 -26.60 13.67
N ALA A 122 -24.34 -27.71 13.39
CA ALA A 122 -23.71 -28.54 14.42
C ALA A 122 -22.39 -27.90 14.91
N ASP A 123 -22.47 -26.71 15.52
CA ASP A 123 -21.33 -25.96 16.05
C ASP A 123 -21.33 -25.85 17.59
N GLY A 124 -22.34 -26.46 18.23
CA GLY A 124 -22.55 -26.42 19.68
C GLY A 124 -23.20 -25.13 20.20
N ASN A 125 -23.44 -24.13 19.35
CA ASN A 125 -24.00 -22.84 19.72
C ASN A 125 -25.37 -22.58 19.08
N ASP A 126 -25.55 -23.06 17.85
CA ASP A 126 -26.82 -22.89 17.15
C ASP A 126 -27.88 -23.80 17.78
N ALA A 127 -28.90 -23.18 18.38
CA ALA A 127 -29.90 -23.85 19.21
C ALA A 127 -31.30 -23.88 18.57
N VAL A 128 -31.96 -25.02 18.67
CA VAL A 128 -33.41 -25.12 18.46
C VAL A 128 -34.12 -25.13 19.82
N THR A 129 -35.23 -24.41 19.94
CA THR A 129 -36.08 -24.39 21.14
C THR A 129 -37.39 -25.08 20.85
N PHE A 130 -37.94 -25.73 21.88
CA PHE A 130 -39.21 -26.45 21.79
C PHE A 130 -40.27 -25.85 22.70
N THR A 131 -41.50 -25.80 22.22
CA THR A 131 -42.68 -25.40 22.98
C THR A 131 -43.72 -26.51 22.88
N VAL A 132 -44.36 -26.84 24.01
CA VAL A 132 -45.34 -27.93 24.08
C VAL A 132 -46.71 -27.35 24.45
N PHE A 133 -47.71 -27.73 23.72
CA PHE A 133 -49.09 -27.26 23.89
C PHE A 133 -50.03 -28.42 24.22
N LEU A 134 -51.11 -28.13 24.99
CA LEU A 134 -52.28 -28.97 25.14
C LEU A 134 -53.49 -28.14 24.71
N GLY A 135 -53.95 -28.30 23.48
CA GLY A 135 -54.81 -27.33 22.84
C GLY A 135 -54.12 -25.98 22.71
N GLU A 136 -54.70 -24.91 23.23
CA GLU A 136 -54.10 -23.56 23.22
C GLU A 136 -53.24 -23.26 24.46
N GLU A 137 -53.17 -24.17 25.45
CA GLU A 137 -52.41 -23.97 26.68
C GLU A 137 -50.92 -24.37 26.50
N ASP A 138 -49.99 -23.44 26.80
CA ASP A 138 -48.57 -23.74 26.87
C ASP A 138 -48.24 -24.56 28.13
N ILE A 139 -47.91 -25.83 27.94
CA ILE A 139 -47.56 -26.79 28.99
C ILE A 139 -46.07 -27.13 28.98
N THR A 140 -45.22 -26.33 28.31
CA THR A 140 -43.77 -26.60 28.12
C THR A 140 -43.07 -26.85 29.45
N SER A 141 -43.35 -26.03 30.47
CA SER A 141 -42.74 -26.17 31.80
C SER A 141 -43.17 -27.43 32.59
N GLN A 142 -44.20 -28.11 32.13
CA GLN A 142 -44.75 -29.32 32.73
C GLN A 142 -44.42 -30.59 31.91
N SER A 143 -43.66 -30.42 30.80
CA SER A 143 -43.37 -31.49 29.85
C SER A 143 -41.87 -31.78 29.81
N TYR A 144 -41.51 -32.99 29.38
CA TYR A 144 -40.14 -33.38 29.08
C TYR A 144 -39.95 -33.47 27.58
N ILE A 145 -38.88 -32.82 27.06
CA ILE A 145 -38.49 -32.94 25.66
C ILE A 145 -37.49 -34.09 25.53
N CYS A 146 -37.74 -34.98 24.59
CA CYS A 146 -36.96 -36.17 24.34
C CYS A 146 -36.51 -36.22 22.87
N TYR A 147 -35.35 -36.80 22.58
CA TYR A 147 -34.98 -37.18 21.22
C TYR A 147 -34.64 -38.66 21.11
N GLU A 148 -34.90 -39.23 19.95
CA GLU A 148 -34.70 -40.64 19.69
C GLU A 148 -33.22 -40.95 19.49
N VAL A 149 -32.65 -41.94 20.19
CA VAL A 149 -31.24 -42.37 20.08
C VAL A 149 -31.09 -43.79 19.51
N GLY A 150 -32.16 -44.34 18.98
CA GLY A 150 -32.25 -45.65 18.36
C GLY A 150 -33.65 -46.27 18.46
N SER A 151 -33.81 -47.50 17.98
CA SER A 151 -35.10 -48.17 18.00
C SER A 151 -35.58 -48.38 19.44
N ASN A 152 -36.65 -47.69 19.82
CA ASN A 152 -37.30 -47.72 21.15
C ASN A 152 -36.45 -47.16 22.30
N SER A 153 -35.45 -46.31 22.05
CA SER A 153 -34.71 -45.62 23.09
C SER A 153 -34.69 -44.10 22.82
N TYR A 154 -34.75 -43.32 23.88
CA TYR A 154 -34.73 -41.86 23.80
C TYR A 154 -33.93 -41.28 24.95
N GLN A 155 -33.45 -40.04 24.75
CA GLN A 155 -32.77 -39.26 25.76
C GLN A 155 -33.55 -37.98 26.02
N VAL A 156 -33.74 -37.65 27.31
CA VAL A 156 -34.35 -36.37 27.72
C VAL A 156 -33.31 -35.28 27.57
N ILE A 157 -33.66 -34.15 26.96
CA ILE A 157 -32.78 -32.97 26.94
C ILE A 157 -32.92 -32.18 28.26
N ASP A 158 -31.87 -31.45 28.61
CA ASP A 158 -31.90 -30.55 29.77
C ASP A 158 -32.59 -29.21 29.37
N GLY A 159 -33.76 -28.97 29.89
CA GLY A 159 -34.59 -27.82 29.54
C GLY A 159 -35.35 -27.98 28.23
N THR A 160 -35.52 -26.88 27.51
CA THR A 160 -36.32 -26.78 26.27
C THR A 160 -35.52 -26.43 25.03
N SER A 161 -34.19 -26.44 25.12
CA SER A 161 -33.27 -26.08 24.03
C SER A 161 -32.30 -27.20 23.74
N PHE A 162 -32.01 -27.42 22.45
CA PHE A 162 -31.04 -28.43 21.99
C PHE A 162 -30.02 -27.80 21.08
N THR A 163 -28.74 -28.11 21.34
CA THR A 163 -27.57 -27.84 20.48
C THR A 163 -26.80 -29.13 20.28
N THR A 164 -26.00 -29.20 19.22
CA THR A 164 -25.12 -30.35 18.97
C THR A 164 -23.87 -29.95 18.23
N THR A 165 -22.81 -30.72 18.40
CA THR A 165 -21.58 -30.65 17.57
C THR A 165 -21.53 -31.75 16.52
N THR A 166 -22.55 -32.62 16.47
CA THR A 166 -22.63 -33.76 15.55
C THR A 166 -23.68 -33.51 14.49
N ALA A 167 -23.30 -33.51 13.23
CA ALA A 167 -24.25 -33.41 12.13
C ALA A 167 -25.11 -34.68 12.03
N GLY A 168 -26.40 -34.53 11.76
CA GLY A 168 -27.32 -35.65 11.66
C GLY A 168 -28.76 -35.19 11.73
N ASP A 169 -29.69 -36.16 11.57
CA ASP A 169 -31.12 -35.94 11.70
C ASP A 169 -31.54 -36.37 13.10
N TYR A 170 -32.19 -35.46 13.82
CA TYR A 170 -32.65 -35.65 15.20
C TYR A 170 -34.17 -35.59 15.23
N ARG A 171 -34.81 -36.60 15.82
CA ARG A 171 -36.27 -36.67 15.98
C ARG A 171 -36.66 -36.45 17.41
N PHE A 172 -37.43 -35.41 17.66
CA PHE A 172 -37.87 -35.00 19.00
C PHE A 172 -39.34 -35.29 19.21
N PHE A 173 -39.72 -35.47 20.47
CA PHE A 173 -41.09 -35.51 20.94
C PHE A 173 -41.15 -35.00 22.39
N ALA A 174 -42.33 -34.60 22.85
CA ALA A 174 -42.55 -34.26 24.24
C ALA A 174 -43.34 -35.36 24.96
N VAL A 175 -43.19 -35.42 26.29
CA VAL A 175 -43.97 -36.27 27.17
C VAL A 175 -44.63 -35.41 28.26
N TYR A 176 -45.95 -35.47 28.36
CA TYR A 176 -46.75 -34.79 29.36
C TYR A 176 -47.73 -35.80 29.98
N ASN A 177 -47.72 -35.98 31.33
CA ASN A 177 -48.57 -36.95 32.05
C ASN A 177 -48.55 -38.37 31.41
N ASP A 178 -47.33 -38.86 31.05
CA ASP A 178 -47.12 -40.16 30.40
C ASP A 178 -47.70 -40.28 28.96
N VAL A 179 -48.21 -39.19 28.39
CA VAL A 179 -48.68 -39.13 27.01
C VAL A 179 -47.59 -38.54 26.13
N LYS A 180 -47.24 -39.24 25.02
CA LYS A 180 -46.27 -38.79 24.01
C LYS A 180 -46.95 -37.86 23.01
N SER A 181 -46.32 -36.76 22.67
CA SER A 181 -46.77 -35.84 21.62
C SER A 181 -46.49 -36.36 20.19
N ASN A 182 -46.83 -35.54 19.19
CA ASN A 182 -46.26 -35.66 17.83
C ASN A 182 -44.73 -35.68 17.88
N THR A 183 -44.11 -36.00 16.75
CA THR A 183 -42.67 -35.90 16.58
C THR A 183 -42.33 -34.72 15.67
N VAL A 184 -41.17 -34.05 15.93
CA VAL A 184 -40.59 -33.04 15.08
C VAL A 184 -39.18 -33.43 14.73
N ASP A 185 -38.81 -33.26 13.46
CA ASP A 185 -37.46 -33.58 12.94
C ASP A 185 -36.65 -32.29 12.88
N VAL A 186 -35.39 -32.34 13.35
CA VAL A 186 -34.44 -31.23 13.29
C VAL A 186 -33.17 -31.77 12.65
N LYS A 187 -32.74 -31.16 11.57
CA LYS A 187 -31.51 -31.49 10.85
C LYS A 187 -30.37 -30.63 11.36
N ALA A 188 -29.33 -31.26 11.88
CA ALA A 188 -28.07 -30.58 12.20
C ALA A 188 -27.10 -30.73 11.04
N THR A 189 -26.74 -29.64 10.39
CA THR A 189 -25.75 -29.59 9.29
C THR A 189 -24.35 -29.37 9.83
N ALA A 190 -23.35 -29.98 9.21
CA ALA A 190 -21.96 -29.76 9.60
C ALA A 190 -21.61 -28.27 9.46
N LYS A 191 -20.87 -27.73 10.43
CA LYS A 191 -20.29 -26.38 10.32
C LYS A 191 -19.42 -26.33 9.08
N GLN A 192 -19.72 -25.45 8.13
CA GLN A 192 -18.81 -25.17 7.04
C GLN A 192 -17.60 -24.43 7.63
N GLU A 193 -16.40 -25.01 7.49
CA GLU A 193 -15.18 -24.25 7.68
C GLU A 193 -15.10 -23.23 6.54
N GLU A 194 -15.06 -21.96 6.87
CA GLU A 194 -14.76 -20.91 5.88
C GLU A 194 -13.40 -21.25 5.25
N ALA A 195 -13.37 -21.35 3.92
CA ALA A 195 -12.13 -21.60 3.21
C ALA A 195 -11.15 -20.47 3.58
N GLU A 196 -10.00 -20.84 4.12
CA GLU A 196 -8.99 -19.86 4.48
C GLU A 196 -8.57 -19.06 3.24
N LYS A 197 -8.56 -17.73 3.38
CA LYS A 197 -8.28 -16.83 2.27
C LYS A 197 -6.81 -16.91 1.86
N PRO A 198 -6.50 -16.85 0.55
CA PRO A 198 -5.12 -16.93 0.09
C PRO A 198 -4.26 -15.80 0.62
N ILE A 199 -2.98 -16.06 0.82
CA ILE A 199 -1.96 -15.07 1.13
C ILE A 199 -0.99 -14.91 -0.04
N GLU A 200 -0.43 -13.70 -0.19
CA GLU A 200 0.53 -13.36 -1.24
C GLU A 200 1.86 -12.95 -0.61
N LEU A 201 2.96 -13.57 -1.09
CA LEU A 201 4.33 -13.21 -0.71
C LEU A 201 4.95 -12.33 -1.80
N THR A 202 5.57 -11.23 -1.38
CA THR A 202 6.36 -10.33 -2.22
C THR A 202 7.74 -10.11 -1.63
N ALA A 203 8.69 -9.66 -2.45
CA ALA A 203 10.05 -9.33 -2.04
C ALA A 203 10.45 -7.96 -2.60
N THR A 204 11.27 -7.21 -1.86
CA THR A 204 11.82 -5.92 -2.31
C THR A 204 12.74 -6.07 -3.51
N GLU A 205 13.51 -7.15 -3.56
CA GLU A 205 14.44 -7.47 -4.65
C GLU A 205 14.38 -8.97 -4.92
N LEU A 206 14.35 -9.36 -6.20
CA LEU A 206 14.44 -10.77 -6.62
C LEU A 206 15.87 -11.22 -6.89
N THR A 207 16.82 -10.28 -7.01
CA THR A 207 18.25 -10.54 -7.19
C THR A 207 19.04 -9.80 -6.14
N ILE A 208 19.95 -10.51 -5.44
CA ILE A 208 20.87 -9.96 -4.45
C ILE A 208 22.28 -10.47 -4.71
N LYS A 209 23.30 -9.80 -4.16
CA LYS A 209 24.68 -10.31 -4.17
C LYS A 209 24.90 -11.26 -3.00
N ALA A 210 25.55 -12.39 -3.26
CA ALA A 210 25.95 -13.35 -2.23
C ALA A 210 27.18 -12.86 -1.47
N ASN A 211 27.08 -11.74 -0.73
CA ASN A 211 28.18 -11.09 -0.03
C ASN A 211 27.98 -10.98 1.50
N GLY A 212 26.88 -11.53 2.01
CA GLY A 212 26.52 -11.46 3.43
C GLY A 212 26.03 -10.08 3.92
N ILE A 213 25.82 -9.13 3.03
CA ILE A 213 25.41 -7.76 3.33
C ILE A 213 24.18 -7.36 2.54
N ASP A 214 24.18 -7.69 1.25
CA ASP A 214 23.05 -7.43 0.38
C ASP A 214 21.88 -8.32 0.77
N PHE A 215 20.68 -7.76 0.80
CA PHE A 215 19.50 -8.46 1.32
C PHE A 215 18.25 -8.16 0.51
N THR A 216 17.29 -9.04 0.60
CA THR A 216 15.90 -8.77 0.22
C THR A 216 14.99 -8.86 1.44
N GLN A 217 13.92 -8.09 1.45
CA GLN A 217 12.91 -8.09 2.51
C GLN A 217 11.58 -8.58 1.95
N PHE A 218 10.92 -9.46 2.70
CA PHE A 218 9.65 -10.05 2.33
C PHE A 218 8.48 -9.35 3.02
N SER A 219 7.35 -9.31 2.31
CA SER A 219 6.06 -8.91 2.86
C SER A 219 5.01 -9.94 2.48
N VAL A 220 4.11 -10.24 3.41
CA VAL A 220 3.00 -11.17 3.20
C VAL A 220 1.70 -10.40 3.37
N THR A 221 0.82 -10.47 2.37
CA THR A 221 -0.49 -9.82 2.43
C THR A 221 -1.62 -10.84 2.31
N GLN A 222 -2.75 -10.54 2.94
CA GLN A 222 -4.01 -11.26 2.80
C GLN A 222 -5.10 -10.24 2.51
N GLU A 223 -5.72 -10.31 1.33
CA GLU A 223 -6.71 -9.31 0.88
C GLU A 223 -6.19 -7.85 0.98
N GLY A 224 -4.91 -7.63 0.67
CA GLY A 224 -4.28 -6.31 0.72
C GLY A 224 -3.88 -5.83 2.13
N VAL A 225 -4.15 -6.61 3.18
CA VAL A 225 -3.73 -6.31 4.55
C VAL A 225 -2.39 -6.99 4.82
N ASP A 226 -1.43 -6.27 5.38
CA ASP A 226 -0.13 -6.82 5.80
C ASP A 226 -0.31 -7.81 6.97
N VAL A 227 0.10 -9.05 6.74
CA VAL A 227 0.06 -10.15 7.70
C VAL A 227 1.45 -10.76 7.93
N THR A 228 2.52 -10.04 7.57
CA THR A 228 3.90 -10.51 7.64
C THR A 228 4.27 -11.01 9.04
N ASP A 229 3.93 -10.25 10.09
CA ASP A 229 4.25 -10.61 11.48
C ASP A 229 3.50 -11.84 12.00
N SER A 230 2.39 -12.21 11.36
CA SER A 230 1.59 -13.40 11.69
C SER A 230 1.85 -14.58 10.76
N SER A 231 2.83 -14.45 9.86
CA SER A 231 3.22 -15.47 8.89
C SER A 231 4.62 -16.01 9.17
N ILE A 232 4.88 -17.24 8.77
CA ILE A 232 6.21 -17.86 8.84
C ILE A 232 6.76 -17.95 7.42
N ILE A 233 7.94 -17.38 7.19
CA ILE A 233 8.60 -17.38 5.88
C ILE A 233 9.61 -18.52 5.83
N TYR A 234 9.63 -19.24 4.72
CA TYR A 234 10.52 -20.37 4.46
C TYR A 234 11.41 -20.06 3.26
N VAL A 235 12.70 -20.38 3.39
CA VAL A 235 13.70 -20.34 2.31
C VAL A 235 14.26 -21.73 2.15
N ASP A 236 14.11 -22.32 0.96
CA ASP A 236 14.48 -23.73 0.65
C ASP A 236 13.95 -24.74 1.69
N GLY A 237 12.76 -24.49 2.22
CA GLY A 237 12.10 -25.30 3.24
C GLY A 237 12.61 -25.07 4.68
N GLY A 238 13.64 -24.24 4.90
CA GLY A 238 14.08 -23.81 6.21
C GLY A 238 13.35 -22.55 6.66
N VAL A 239 13.02 -22.44 7.96
CA VAL A 239 12.37 -21.24 8.53
C VAL A 239 13.34 -20.07 8.53
N LEU A 240 12.93 -18.95 7.94
CA LEU A 240 13.64 -17.69 8.00
C LEU A 240 13.34 -16.98 9.34
N ASN A 241 14.37 -16.53 10.03
CA ASN A 241 14.19 -15.73 11.24
C ASN A 241 13.92 -14.26 10.89
N GLY A 242 12.69 -13.81 11.06
CA GLY A 242 12.22 -12.51 10.61
C GLY A 242 11.79 -12.52 9.12
N ASN A 243 11.89 -11.38 8.46
CA ASN A 243 11.44 -11.22 7.08
C ASN A 243 12.55 -10.72 6.11
N LYS A 244 13.82 -10.79 6.52
CA LYS A 244 14.98 -10.40 5.69
C LYS A 244 15.83 -11.62 5.37
N PHE A 245 16.19 -11.75 4.10
CA PHE A 245 17.08 -12.80 3.62
C PHE A 245 18.40 -12.21 3.12
N VAL A 246 19.50 -12.76 3.62
CA VAL A 246 20.88 -12.45 3.25
C VAL A 246 21.66 -13.76 3.15
N THR A 247 22.61 -13.85 2.21
CA THR A 247 23.44 -15.06 2.04
C THR A 247 24.86 -14.73 1.57
N ASN A 248 25.80 -15.61 1.86
CA ASN A 248 27.15 -15.62 1.28
C ASN A 248 27.29 -16.68 0.16
N ALA A 249 26.29 -17.51 -0.05
CA ALA A 249 26.32 -18.55 -1.05
C ALA A 249 25.52 -18.14 -2.28
N ALA A 250 26.15 -18.18 -3.44
CA ALA A 250 25.47 -17.93 -4.71
C ALA A 250 24.53 -19.10 -5.05
N GLY A 251 23.37 -18.79 -5.61
CA GLY A 251 22.37 -19.78 -5.99
C GLY A 251 20.98 -19.18 -6.03
N ASP A 252 20.02 -19.99 -6.46
CA ASP A 252 18.61 -19.64 -6.47
C ASP A 252 17.93 -20.24 -5.23
N TYR A 253 17.18 -19.44 -4.51
CA TYR A 253 16.50 -19.79 -3.28
C TYR A 253 14.99 -19.69 -3.47
N VAL A 254 14.27 -20.78 -3.23
CA VAL A 254 12.81 -20.80 -3.31
C VAL A 254 12.22 -20.34 -1.97
N VAL A 255 11.36 -19.34 -2.03
CA VAL A 255 10.78 -18.72 -0.85
C VAL A 255 9.26 -18.80 -0.90
N TYR A 256 8.63 -19.16 0.21
CA TYR A 256 7.19 -19.09 0.42
C TYR A 256 6.87 -18.75 1.87
N ALA A 257 5.64 -18.33 2.13
CA ALA A 257 5.15 -18.05 3.47
C ALA A 257 4.00 -18.99 3.85
N MET A 258 3.83 -19.21 5.15
CA MET A 258 2.70 -19.93 5.75
C MET A 258 2.03 -19.06 6.79
N LYS A 259 0.69 -18.98 6.75
CA LYS A 259 -0.14 -18.41 7.81
C LYS A 259 -1.19 -19.44 8.21
N GLY A 260 -1.05 -20.03 9.37
CA GLY A 260 -1.78 -21.26 9.68
C GLY A 260 -1.46 -22.35 8.67
N ASP A 261 -2.49 -22.95 8.06
CA ASP A 261 -2.37 -23.97 7.03
C ASP A 261 -2.32 -23.40 5.59
N VAL A 262 -2.45 -22.07 5.43
CA VAL A 262 -2.44 -21.42 4.11
C VAL A 262 -1.02 -21.14 3.66
N LYS A 263 -0.66 -21.66 2.48
CA LYS A 263 0.61 -21.40 1.80
C LYS A 263 0.45 -20.28 0.78
N SER A 264 1.44 -19.36 0.71
CA SER A 264 1.52 -18.32 -0.31
C SER A 264 1.94 -18.87 -1.68
N ASN A 265 1.98 -17.98 -2.70
CA ASN A 265 2.79 -18.19 -3.89
C ASN A 265 4.25 -18.43 -3.51
N GLU A 266 4.98 -19.09 -4.40
CA GLU A 266 6.44 -19.23 -4.33
C GLU A 266 7.11 -18.14 -5.17
N ILE A 267 8.20 -17.58 -4.66
CA ILE A 267 9.08 -16.67 -5.40
C ILE A 267 10.50 -17.22 -5.35
N THR A 268 11.31 -16.90 -6.35
CA THR A 268 12.72 -17.27 -6.39
C THR A 268 13.59 -16.05 -6.18
N ILE A 269 14.52 -16.10 -5.22
CA ILE A 269 15.54 -15.11 -5.01
C ILE A 269 16.85 -15.63 -5.58
N SER A 270 17.41 -14.92 -6.57
CA SER A 270 18.71 -15.24 -7.15
C SER A 270 19.83 -14.51 -6.40
N ALA A 271 20.71 -15.24 -5.75
CA ALA A 271 21.91 -14.69 -5.10
C ALA A 271 23.10 -14.86 -6.04
N GLU A 272 23.56 -13.76 -6.61
CA GLU A 272 24.67 -13.74 -7.57
C GLU A 272 26.03 -13.82 -6.86
N ALA A 273 26.95 -14.62 -7.43
CA ALA A 273 28.31 -14.70 -6.94
C ALA A 273 29.03 -13.34 -7.06
N VAL A 274 29.76 -12.95 -6.02
CA VAL A 274 30.66 -11.80 -6.08
C VAL A 274 31.90 -12.18 -6.89
N THR A 275 31.97 -11.70 -8.12
CA THR A 275 33.08 -12.00 -9.06
C THR A 275 34.14 -10.90 -9.11
N GLU A 276 33.77 -9.66 -8.69
CA GLU A 276 34.66 -8.51 -8.71
C GLU A 276 35.22 -8.22 -7.31
N THR A 277 36.52 -7.94 -7.24
CA THR A 277 37.20 -7.52 -6.02
C THR A 277 37.94 -6.20 -6.25
N GLY A 278 38.27 -5.48 -5.18
CA GLY A 278 38.96 -4.20 -5.24
C GLY A 278 37.99 -3.02 -5.17
N LEU A 279 38.49 -1.84 -5.48
CA LEU A 279 37.78 -0.56 -5.39
C LEU A 279 37.52 -0.01 -6.80
N THR A 280 36.33 0.49 -7.04
CA THR A 280 35.96 1.20 -8.26
C THR A 280 35.57 2.64 -7.91
N ILE A 281 36.08 3.61 -8.67
CA ILE A 281 35.72 5.02 -8.55
C ILE A 281 34.82 5.39 -9.73
N VAL A 282 33.67 5.96 -9.43
CA VAL A 282 32.69 6.41 -10.41
C VAL A 282 32.43 7.90 -10.22
N PHE A 283 32.45 8.65 -11.30
CA PHE A 283 32.05 10.06 -11.34
C PHE A 283 30.81 10.24 -12.22
N ALA A 284 30.09 11.34 -11.99
CA ALA A 284 29.05 11.79 -12.90
C ALA A 284 29.62 11.95 -14.33
N ASP A 285 28.78 11.74 -15.36
CA ASP A 285 29.22 11.80 -16.74
C ASP A 285 29.94 13.12 -17.06
N GLY A 286 31.10 13.02 -17.69
CA GLY A 286 31.98 14.14 -18.01
C GLY A 286 32.74 14.73 -16.83
N VAL A 287 32.69 14.13 -15.66
CA VAL A 287 33.39 14.54 -14.43
C VAL A 287 34.60 13.63 -14.17
N THR A 288 35.68 14.21 -13.69
CA THR A 288 36.89 13.52 -13.22
C THR A 288 37.34 14.15 -11.89
N LEU A 289 38.38 13.63 -11.28
CA LEU A 289 38.98 14.24 -10.08
C LEU A 289 39.44 15.69 -10.30
N THR A 290 39.79 16.06 -11.53
CA THR A 290 40.40 17.35 -11.82
C THR A 290 39.57 18.24 -12.74
N SER A 291 38.45 17.75 -13.27
CA SER A 291 37.67 18.51 -14.26
C SER A 291 36.19 18.07 -14.29
N GLY A 292 35.36 18.91 -14.87
CA GLY A 292 33.96 18.61 -15.14
C GLY A 292 32.99 18.91 -14.00
N TRP A 293 33.47 19.13 -12.80
CA TRP A 293 32.66 19.52 -11.65
C TRP A 293 32.56 21.04 -11.50
N TYR A 294 31.56 21.48 -10.72
CA TYR A 294 31.33 22.88 -10.39
C TYR A 294 31.39 23.05 -8.88
N ASP A 295 31.91 24.20 -8.46
CA ASP A 295 32.05 24.58 -7.06
C ASP A 295 31.58 26.02 -6.87
N VAL A 296 30.27 26.19 -6.84
CA VAL A 296 29.68 27.50 -6.54
C VAL A 296 29.81 27.78 -5.05
N ASN A 297 30.51 28.87 -4.73
CA ASN A 297 30.69 29.29 -3.36
C ASN A 297 29.81 30.47 -3.01
N LYS A 298 29.29 30.48 -1.78
CA LYS A 298 28.64 31.62 -1.18
C LYS A 298 29.67 32.68 -0.80
N LYS A 299 29.29 33.95 -0.89
CA LYS A 299 30.10 35.04 -0.34
C LYS A 299 30.07 35.00 1.19
N ALA A 300 31.10 35.56 1.83
CA ALA A 300 31.17 35.55 3.29
C ALA A 300 29.90 36.07 3.95
N ALA A 301 29.52 35.46 5.04
CA ALA A 301 28.27 35.74 5.75
C ALA A 301 28.03 37.25 5.99
N GLY A 302 26.95 37.76 5.46
CA GLY A 302 26.48 39.11 5.68
C GLY A 302 26.64 40.08 4.52
N ASP A 303 27.40 39.76 3.48
CA ASP A 303 27.73 40.74 2.46
C ASP A 303 26.74 40.85 1.30
N ASN A 304 25.93 39.82 1.04
CA ASN A 304 24.98 39.82 -0.09
C ASN A 304 23.69 39.01 0.12
N GLY A 305 23.43 38.53 1.32
CA GLY A 305 22.19 37.79 1.63
C GLY A 305 22.16 36.31 1.22
N ASP A 306 23.31 35.71 0.87
CA ASP A 306 23.38 34.34 0.39
C ASP A 306 23.66 33.27 1.47
N ILE A 307 23.75 33.66 2.72
CA ILE A 307 24.12 32.77 3.84
C ILE A 307 23.25 31.49 3.91
N ASN A 308 21.99 31.57 3.52
CA ASN A 308 21.03 30.47 3.55
C ASN A 308 20.90 29.74 2.20
N MET A 309 21.76 30.03 1.22
CA MET A 309 21.60 29.61 -0.17
C MET A 309 22.45 28.40 -0.59
N CYS A 310 22.84 27.50 0.35
CA CYS A 310 23.55 26.26 -0.01
C CYS A 310 22.75 25.38 -1.00
N TRP A 311 21.43 25.32 -0.84
CA TRP A 311 20.51 24.65 -1.77
C TRP A 311 20.59 25.24 -3.19
N ALA A 312 20.67 26.56 -3.32
CA ALA A 312 20.77 27.26 -4.59
C ALA A 312 22.13 27.00 -5.28
N ALA A 313 23.22 27.03 -4.51
CA ALA A 313 24.54 26.69 -4.99
C ALA A 313 24.60 25.25 -5.54
N THR A 314 24.08 24.29 -4.75
CA THR A 314 23.99 22.89 -5.18
C THR A 314 23.12 22.73 -6.42
N SER A 315 21.91 23.33 -6.45
CA SER A 315 21.03 23.32 -7.62
C SER A 315 21.70 23.93 -8.85
N SER A 316 22.42 25.04 -8.69
CA SER A 316 23.17 25.68 -9.78
C SER A 316 24.24 24.76 -10.37
N ASN A 317 25.01 24.07 -9.55
CA ASN A 317 25.99 23.08 -9.95
C ASN A 317 25.34 21.95 -10.76
N MET A 318 24.26 21.39 -10.26
CA MET A 318 23.55 20.26 -10.88
C MET A 318 22.91 20.67 -12.22
N ILE A 319 22.25 21.83 -12.28
CA ILE A 319 21.64 22.34 -13.50
C ILE A 319 22.69 22.65 -14.56
N GLN A 320 23.81 23.28 -14.18
CA GLN A 320 24.88 23.59 -15.13
C GLN A 320 25.50 22.33 -15.71
N TRP A 321 25.74 21.32 -14.87
CA TRP A 321 26.21 20.01 -15.35
C TRP A 321 25.22 19.40 -16.34
N PHE A 322 23.90 19.44 -16.06
CA PHE A 322 22.89 18.95 -16.98
C PHE A 322 22.92 19.69 -18.33
N GLN A 323 23.00 21.01 -18.29
CA GLN A 323 23.09 21.85 -19.49
C GLN A 323 24.32 21.53 -20.33
N ASP A 324 25.44 21.27 -19.68
CA ASP A 324 26.67 20.84 -20.38
C ASP A 324 26.50 19.46 -21.04
N ARG A 325 25.81 18.52 -20.38
CA ARG A 325 25.52 17.19 -20.97
C ARG A 325 24.57 17.33 -22.16
N TYR A 326 23.56 18.18 -22.01
CA TYR A 326 22.63 18.46 -23.10
C TYR A 326 23.34 19.04 -24.34
N VAL A 327 24.24 19.98 -24.15
CA VAL A 327 25.08 20.54 -25.25
C VAL A 327 26.06 19.52 -25.79
N ALA A 328 26.71 18.72 -24.94
CA ALA A 328 27.63 17.66 -25.37
C ALA A 328 26.92 16.58 -26.21
N ALA A 329 25.64 16.38 -26.03
CA ALA A 329 24.79 15.50 -26.86
C ALA A 329 24.43 16.13 -28.23
N GLY A 330 24.95 17.32 -28.58
CA GLY A 330 24.72 18.00 -29.83
C GLY A 330 23.49 18.93 -29.86
N ASN A 331 22.86 19.18 -28.70
CA ASN A 331 21.67 20.03 -28.61
C ASN A 331 22.04 21.51 -28.35
N THR A 332 21.09 22.40 -28.60
CA THR A 332 21.23 23.82 -28.32
C THR A 332 20.36 24.20 -27.15
N LEU A 333 20.91 24.93 -26.18
CA LEU A 333 20.14 25.44 -25.05
C LEU A 333 18.99 26.34 -25.51
N PRO A 334 17.82 26.32 -24.89
CA PRO A 334 16.77 27.28 -25.19
C PRO A 334 17.26 28.71 -24.90
N ALA A 335 16.77 29.67 -25.67
CA ALA A 335 17.19 31.06 -25.54
C ALA A 335 16.95 31.68 -24.14
N THR A 336 16.06 31.10 -23.39
CA THR A 336 15.73 31.47 -22.01
C THR A 336 16.64 30.84 -20.99
N ALA A 337 17.40 29.78 -21.34
CA ALA A 337 18.30 29.12 -20.40
C ALA A 337 19.43 30.06 -19.94
N VAL A 338 19.67 30.04 -18.64
CA VAL A 338 20.80 30.74 -18.03
C VAL A 338 21.92 29.74 -17.82
N SER A 339 23.08 30.00 -18.39
CA SER A 339 24.22 29.09 -18.36
C SER A 339 25.55 29.87 -18.33
N GLY A 340 26.53 29.28 -17.73
CA GLY A 340 27.89 29.84 -17.76
C GLY A 340 28.35 30.50 -16.46
N PRO A 341 29.57 31.05 -16.50
CA PRO A 341 30.36 31.36 -17.69
C PRO A 341 30.62 30.15 -18.57
N GLY A 342 30.59 30.35 -19.90
CA GLY A 342 30.58 29.30 -20.91
C GLY A 342 31.84 28.46 -21.04
N THR A 343 33.00 29.01 -20.76
CA THR A 343 34.26 28.29 -20.74
C THR A 343 34.83 28.30 -19.34
N LYS A 344 35.09 27.11 -18.85
CA LYS A 344 35.58 26.92 -17.50
C LYS A 344 36.92 26.29 -17.54
N SER A 345 37.81 26.92 -16.86
CA SER A 345 39.04 26.30 -16.51
C SER A 345 38.94 25.77 -15.10
N TYR A 346 38.59 24.52 -14.98
CA TYR A 346 38.71 23.82 -13.70
C TYR A 346 40.16 23.72 -13.24
N GLU A 347 41.10 24.00 -14.13
CA GLU A 347 42.50 24.03 -13.83
C GLU A 347 42.92 25.19 -12.95
N SER A 348 42.15 26.29 -12.95
CA SER A 348 42.46 27.45 -12.13
C SER A 348 41.99 27.34 -10.69
N PHE A 349 41.11 26.40 -10.37
CA PHE A 349 40.53 26.21 -9.05
C PHE A 349 40.08 27.53 -8.35
N GLY A 350 39.69 28.53 -9.12
CA GLY A 350 39.11 29.78 -8.59
C GLY A 350 37.65 29.62 -8.21
N PRO A 351 37.13 30.42 -7.23
CA PRO A 351 35.72 30.44 -6.95
C PRO A 351 34.92 30.60 -8.23
N TYR A 352 34.06 29.68 -8.52
CA TYR A 352 33.29 29.68 -9.74
C TYR A 352 31.88 30.17 -9.48
N GLU A 353 31.57 31.40 -9.83
CA GLU A 353 30.23 31.97 -9.75
C GLU A 353 29.46 31.61 -11.01
N LEU A 354 28.46 30.73 -10.90
CA LEU A 354 27.53 30.44 -11.99
C LEU A 354 26.48 31.54 -12.10
N ALA A 355 26.11 31.91 -13.32
CA ALA A 355 24.98 32.81 -13.57
C ALA A 355 23.66 32.28 -12.99
N LEU A 356 23.51 30.95 -12.89
CA LEU A 356 22.40 30.29 -12.20
C LEU A 356 22.27 30.66 -10.73
N MET A 357 23.38 30.85 -10.02
CA MET A 357 23.34 31.30 -8.62
C MET A 357 22.72 32.69 -8.48
N GLU A 358 23.00 33.59 -9.43
CA GLU A 358 22.41 34.93 -9.46
C GLU A 358 20.90 34.88 -9.76
N VAL A 359 20.43 33.92 -10.59
CA VAL A 359 19.00 33.69 -10.80
C VAL A 359 18.31 33.37 -9.47
N TYR A 360 18.84 32.43 -8.71
CA TYR A 360 18.26 32.09 -7.41
C TYR A 360 18.40 33.24 -6.41
N HIS A 361 19.51 33.99 -6.46
CA HIS A 361 19.71 35.13 -5.57
C HIS A 361 18.69 36.24 -5.82
N SER A 362 18.36 36.51 -7.07
CA SER A 362 17.45 37.61 -7.46
C SER A 362 15.98 37.21 -7.49
N GLU A 363 15.69 35.95 -7.80
CA GLU A 363 14.32 35.51 -8.09
C GLU A 363 13.68 34.68 -6.98
N TRP A 364 14.36 34.52 -5.85
CA TRP A 364 13.84 33.82 -4.68
C TRP A 364 13.95 34.66 -3.41
N ASN A 365 13.02 34.45 -2.46
CA ASN A 365 13.14 35.00 -1.12
C ASN A 365 14.11 34.13 -0.30
N ASN A 366 15.32 34.62 -0.13
CA ASN A 366 16.43 33.86 0.45
C ASN A 366 16.65 34.10 1.96
N GLY A 367 15.69 34.68 2.65
CA GLY A 367 15.77 34.90 4.10
C GLY A 367 15.80 33.61 4.93
N LYS A 368 15.51 32.46 4.32
CA LYS A 368 15.55 31.11 4.89
C LYS A 368 16.26 30.12 3.96
N GLY A 369 16.61 28.93 4.48
CA GLY A 369 17.06 27.84 3.65
C GLY A 369 15.97 27.36 2.69
N GLY A 370 16.37 26.78 1.55
CA GLY A 370 15.47 26.23 0.55
C GLY A 370 15.81 24.76 0.26
N HIS A 371 15.14 24.22 -0.75
CA HIS A 371 15.21 22.81 -1.12
C HIS A 371 15.54 22.63 -2.60
N MET A 372 16.48 21.73 -2.91
CA MET A 372 16.89 21.41 -4.29
C MET A 372 15.74 20.83 -5.10
N GLU A 373 14.90 20.00 -4.48
CA GLU A 373 13.71 19.38 -5.06
C GLU A 373 12.63 20.37 -5.48
N GLN A 374 12.72 21.62 -5.04
CA GLN A 374 11.86 22.72 -5.48
C GLN A 374 12.57 23.64 -6.47
N ALA A 375 13.85 23.88 -6.24
CA ALA A 375 14.64 24.80 -7.04
C ALA A 375 14.86 24.29 -8.48
N ILE A 376 15.19 23.01 -8.63
CA ILE A 376 15.47 22.42 -9.95
C ILE A 376 14.20 22.37 -10.81
N PRO A 377 13.04 21.84 -10.34
CA PRO A 377 11.78 21.90 -11.08
C PRO A 377 11.35 23.32 -11.42
N TRP A 378 11.48 24.24 -10.50
CA TRP A 378 11.16 25.65 -10.76
C TRP A 378 11.99 26.22 -11.91
N TYR A 379 13.28 25.90 -11.98
CA TYR A 379 14.12 26.37 -13.06
C TYR A 379 13.68 25.79 -14.42
N PHE A 380 13.44 24.50 -14.52
CA PHE A 380 13.10 23.85 -15.78
C PHE A 380 11.64 24.07 -16.21
N GLU A 381 10.70 23.79 -15.34
CA GLU A 381 9.25 23.74 -15.64
C GLU A 381 8.50 25.01 -15.24
N GLY A 382 8.95 25.69 -14.24
CA GLY A 382 8.25 26.83 -13.62
C GLY A 382 7.49 26.45 -12.36
N VAL A 383 6.85 27.45 -11.75
CA VAL A 383 5.98 27.24 -10.59
C VAL A 383 4.78 26.41 -11.00
N LEU A 384 4.62 25.26 -10.37
CA LEU A 384 3.45 24.41 -10.58
C LEU A 384 2.18 25.11 -10.08
N ASN A 385 1.11 25.07 -10.88
CA ASN A 385 -0.21 25.59 -10.51
C ASN A 385 -0.68 24.91 -9.22
N GLY A 386 -0.90 25.68 -8.17
CA GLY A 386 -1.21 25.18 -6.84
C GLY A 386 0.02 24.89 -5.99
N GLY A 387 1.18 25.41 -6.40
CA GLY A 387 2.51 25.16 -5.86
C GLY A 387 2.53 24.98 -4.35
N GLU A 388 2.70 23.76 -3.95
CA GLU A 388 2.99 23.39 -2.56
C GLU A 388 4.45 23.68 -2.22
N TYR A 389 4.85 24.91 -2.48
CA TYR A 389 6.00 25.42 -1.76
C TYR A 389 5.57 25.65 -0.32
N ALA A 390 6.28 25.06 0.61
CA ALA A 390 5.95 25.21 2.02
C ALA A 390 5.70 26.66 2.39
N SER A 391 4.92 26.87 3.42
CA SER A 391 4.40 28.17 3.84
C SER A 391 5.46 29.27 3.79
N PRO A 392 5.18 30.41 3.16
CA PRO A 392 6.06 31.57 3.18
C PRO A 392 6.50 31.89 4.62
N GLY A 393 7.82 31.98 4.84
CA GLY A 393 8.40 32.26 6.15
C GLY A 393 9.06 31.07 6.86
N SER A 394 8.81 29.83 6.42
CA SER A 394 9.52 28.64 6.92
C SER A 394 10.73 28.26 6.06
N GLN A 395 10.68 28.54 4.76
CA GLN A 395 11.74 28.26 3.78
C GLN A 395 11.81 29.33 2.68
N ALA A 396 12.85 29.25 1.83
CA ALA A 396 12.95 30.03 0.61
C ALA A 396 11.81 29.66 -0.35
N VAL A 397 11.26 30.67 -1.02
CA VAL A 397 10.19 30.53 -2.00
C VAL A 397 10.48 31.39 -3.23
N PRO A 398 10.06 30.99 -4.45
CA PRO A 398 10.27 31.79 -5.64
C PRO A 398 9.42 33.08 -5.62
N LEU A 399 9.99 34.16 -6.18
CA LEU A 399 9.35 35.44 -6.40
C LEU A 399 8.82 35.58 -7.84
N THR A 400 9.25 34.71 -8.73
CA THR A 400 8.89 34.66 -10.16
C THR A 400 8.42 33.26 -10.56
N GLU A 401 7.89 33.13 -11.79
CA GLU A 401 7.38 31.84 -12.27
C GLU A 401 8.49 30.85 -12.65
N GLY A 402 9.72 31.27 -12.90
CA GLY A 402 10.77 30.41 -13.41
C GLY A 402 10.44 29.82 -14.81
N GLY A 403 10.75 28.54 -15.02
CA GLY A 403 10.39 27.85 -16.27
C GLY A 403 11.31 28.18 -17.45
N TYR A 404 12.60 28.32 -17.23
CA TYR A 404 13.59 28.67 -18.24
C TYR A 404 13.71 27.69 -19.39
N TRP A 405 13.21 26.47 -19.20
CA TRP A 405 13.17 25.40 -20.22
C TRP A 405 11.75 25.01 -20.63
N LYS A 406 10.74 25.67 -20.12
CA LYS A 406 9.31 25.31 -20.29
C LYS A 406 8.93 25.03 -21.74
N SER A 407 9.50 25.75 -22.70
CA SER A 407 9.17 25.61 -24.12
C SER A 407 9.60 24.27 -24.75
N ILE A 408 10.61 23.61 -24.20
CA ILE A 408 11.17 22.34 -24.74
C ILE A 408 11.24 21.23 -23.70
N TRP A 409 10.85 21.51 -22.45
CA TRP A 409 11.10 20.59 -21.34
C TRP A 409 10.39 19.26 -21.49
N SER A 410 9.19 19.22 -22.02
CA SER A 410 8.45 17.98 -22.28
C SER A 410 9.27 17.00 -23.15
N ASP A 411 9.86 17.52 -24.24
CA ASP A 411 10.66 16.70 -25.16
C ASP A 411 11.99 16.28 -24.54
N VAL A 412 12.64 17.19 -23.81
CA VAL A 412 13.88 16.92 -23.09
C VAL A 412 13.67 15.81 -22.04
N LYS A 413 12.62 15.94 -21.26
CA LYS A 413 12.25 15.01 -20.19
C LYS A 413 11.98 13.60 -20.71
N SER A 414 11.43 13.46 -21.91
CA SER A 414 11.20 12.14 -22.54
C SER A 414 12.50 11.36 -22.81
N ASN A 415 13.64 12.03 -22.81
CA ASN A 415 14.98 11.44 -23.00
C ASN A 415 15.77 11.32 -21.69
N MET A 416 15.11 11.44 -20.56
CA MET A 416 15.72 11.32 -19.24
C MET A 416 15.20 10.07 -18.54
N TYR A 417 16.02 9.49 -17.68
CA TYR A 417 15.59 8.40 -16.82
C TYR A 417 14.78 8.95 -15.65
N CYS A 418 13.51 8.57 -15.57
CA CYS A 418 12.59 9.00 -14.53
C CYS A 418 12.12 7.83 -13.65
N GLY A 419 12.96 6.82 -13.46
CA GLY A 419 12.65 5.59 -12.72
C GLY A 419 12.70 5.70 -11.19
N TYR A 420 12.79 6.92 -10.66
CA TYR A 420 12.65 7.15 -9.23
C TYR A 420 11.18 7.35 -8.91
N GLU A 421 10.66 6.55 -8.00
CA GLU A 421 9.31 6.78 -7.47
C GLU A 421 9.29 8.10 -6.71
N SER A 422 8.54 9.06 -7.23
CA SER A 422 8.36 10.35 -6.58
C SER A 422 7.28 10.22 -5.52
N THR A 423 7.66 10.26 -4.26
CA THR A 423 6.69 10.36 -3.14
C THR A 423 6.07 11.76 -3.02
N VAL A 424 6.50 12.72 -3.84
CA VAL A 424 6.12 14.15 -3.69
C VAL A 424 5.47 14.72 -4.96
N GLY A 425 5.01 13.91 -5.90
CA GLY A 425 4.24 14.37 -7.08
C GLY A 425 5.00 15.25 -8.09
N TYR A 426 6.27 15.53 -7.90
CA TYR A 426 7.11 16.29 -8.81
C TYR A 426 7.84 15.34 -9.75
N ALA A 427 7.22 15.05 -10.86
CA ALA A 427 7.69 14.09 -11.86
C ALA A 427 8.88 14.60 -12.68
N ILE A 428 9.92 15.10 -12.06
CA ILE A 428 11.16 15.39 -12.77
C ILE A 428 12.18 14.42 -12.25
N CYS A 429 12.38 13.29 -12.87
CA CYS A 429 13.60 12.50 -12.78
C CYS A 429 14.48 12.81 -11.55
N TYR A 430 13.85 13.20 -10.50
CA TYR A 430 14.41 13.76 -9.28
C TYR A 430 13.61 13.26 -8.09
N ASN A 431 14.25 12.56 -7.19
CA ASN A 431 13.61 12.04 -6.00
C ASN A 431 14.32 12.53 -4.75
N ASN A 432 13.57 13.06 -3.80
CA ASN A 432 14.08 13.35 -2.48
C ASN A 432 14.04 12.08 -1.64
N TYR A 433 15.15 11.39 -1.55
CA TYR A 433 15.26 10.23 -0.71
C TYR A 433 15.78 10.61 0.68
N MET A 434 14.93 10.52 1.65
CA MET A 434 15.28 10.80 3.05
C MET A 434 15.95 9.57 3.68
N GLU A 435 17.19 9.72 4.10
CA GLU A 435 17.92 8.67 4.82
C GLU A 435 17.29 8.36 6.20
N TRP A 436 16.59 9.30 6.79
CA TRP A 436 15.87 9.14 8.05
C TRP A 436 14.36 9.41 7.89
N GLY A 437 13.54 8.68 8.60
CA GLY A 437 12.09 8.93 8.69
C GLY A 437 11.21 8.19 7.68
N ASN A 438 11.77 7.48 6.72
CA ASN A 438 10.99 6.68 5.74
C ASN A 438 10.70 5.25 6.21
N GLY A 439 10.54 5.05 7.52
CA GLY A 439 10.13 3.75 8.06
C GLY A 439 11.18 2.64 7.97
N THR A 440 12.39 2.94 7.48
CA THR A 440 13.46 1.96 7.47
C THR A 440 14.16 1.95 8.83
N ASN A 441 13.89 0.95 9.64
CA ASN A 441 14.60 0.70 10.90
C ASN A 441 16.01 0.10 10.67
N LEU A 442 16.62 0.40 9.51
CA LEU A 442 17.94 -0.11 9.16
C LEU A 442 19.01 0.51 10.07
N VAL A 443 19.93 -0.30 10.54
CA VAL A 443 21.05 0.11 11.37
C VAL A 443 22.35 -0.57 10.92
N GLY A 444 23.48 0.00 11.29
CA GLY A 444 24.79 -0.60 11.01
C GLY A 444 25.04 -0.82 9.53
N VAL A 445 25.55 -1.99 9.18
CA VAL A 445 25.94 -2.31 7.80
C VAL A 445 24.77 -2.34 6.83
N GLU A 446 23.57 -2.71 7.27
CA GLU A 446 22.39 -2.70 6.41
C GLU A 446 22.01 -1.27 5.97
N ARG A 447 22.15 -0.31 6.89
CA ARG A 447 21.94 1.11 6.61
C ARG A 447 22.95 1.62 5.59
N LEU A 448 24.22 1.24 5.75
CA LEU A 448 25.26 1.61 4.81
C LEU A 448 25.05 0.96 3.43
N ALA A 449 24.62 -0.30 3.39
CA ALA A 449 24.30 -1.00 2.15
C ALA A 449 23.14 -0.31 1.41
N HIS A 450 22.10 0.07 2.11
CA HIS A 450 20.97 0.80 1.55
C HIS A 450 21.41 2.16 0.96
N PHE A 451 22.15 2.95 1.72
CA PHE A 451 22.73 4.20 1.23
C PHE A 451 23.59 3.99 -0.02
N SER A 452 24.43 2.95 -0.02
CA SER A 452 25.29 2.61 -1.14
C SER A 452 24.49 2.31 -2.41
N LYS A 453 23.41 1.53 -2.31
CA LYS A 453 22.50 1.27 -3.46
C LYS A 453 21.92 2.55 -4.03
N LEU A 454 21.53 3.49 -3.19
CA LEU A 454 20.98 4.77 -3.64
C LEU A 454 22.00 5.62 -4.36
N VAL A 455 23.24 5.70 -3.84
CA VAL A 455 24.33 6.41 -4.49
C VAL A 455 24.62 5.80 -5.85
N VAL A 456 24.80 4.48 -5.93
CA VAL A 456 25.05 3.76 -7.20
C VAL A 456 23.94 4.05 -8.19
N LYS A 457 22.67 3.88 -7.79
CA LYS A 457 21.52 4.12 -8.66
C LYS A 457 21.44 5.56 -9.16
N ALA A 458 21.77 6.55 -8.33
CA ALA A 458 21.80 7.94 -8.74
C ALA A 458 22.83 8.19 -9.86
N PHE A 459 23.99 7.54 -9.78
CA PHE A 459 25.08 7.73 -10.75
C PHE A 459 24.94 6.86 -12.01
N GLU A 460 24.21 5.76 -11.97
CA GLU A 460 23.85 5.00 -13.18
C GLU A 460 23.09 5.86 -14.19
N ASN A 461 22.34 6.85 -13.71
CA ASN A 461 21.45 7.67 -14.52
C ASN A 461 21.77 9.17 -14.49
N GLY A 462 22.72 9.59 -13.67
CA GLY A 462 23.02 11.01 -13.55
C GLY A 462 24.03 11.35 -12.46
N MET A 463 23.58 12.17 -11.52
CA MET A 463 24.33 12.62 -10.36
C MET A 463 23.40 12.86 -9.16
N ALA A 464 23.92 13.38 -8.06
CA ALA A 464 23.08 13.72 -6.91
C ALA A 464 23.56 14.98 -6.17
N GLY A 465 22.62 15.64 -5.51
CA GLY A 465 22.88 16.50 -4.36
C GLY A 465 22.81 15.71 -3.07
N LEU A 466 23.44 16.22 -2.02
CA LEU A 466 23.32 15.69 -0.65
C LEU A 466 22.88 16.80 0.29
N THR A 467 21.97 16.48 1.19
CA THR A 467 21.78 17.25 2.41
C THR A 467 22.55 16.57 3.54
N ILE A 468 23.42 17.31 4.18
CA ILE A 468 24.21 16.84 5.32
C ILE A 468 23.84 17.62 6.57
N SER A 469 24.01 17.02 7.75
CA SER A 469 23.94 17.69 9.03
C SER A 469 25.36 17.89 9.58
N LEU A 470 25.62 19.11 10.02
CA LEU A 470 26.91 19.49 10.63
C LEU A 470 27.01 19.08 12.11
N ALA A 471 25.92 18.62 12.66
CA ALA A 471 25.85 18.16 14.04
C ALA A 471 25.52 16.65 14.08
N SER A 472 25.97 15.96 15.13
CA SER A 472 25.59 14.55 15.37
C SER A 472 24.08 14.35 15.60
N ASN A 473 23.36 15.43 15.90
CA ASN A 473 21.91 15.49 15.86
C ASN A 473 21.47 15.90 14.46
N ILE A 474 21.10 14.95 13.61
CA ILE A 474 20.70 15.19 12.22
C ILE A 474 19.41 16.03 12.07
N ALA A 475 18.73 16.36 13.15
CA ALA A 475 17.53 17.19 13.12
C ALA A 475 17.83 18.69 12.99
N SER A 476 19.09 19.11 12.98
CA SER A 476 19.48 20.52 12.98
C SER A 476 20.71 20.81 12.13
N ALA A 477 20.90 22.06 11.76
CA ALA A 477 22.08 22.56 11.01
C ALA A 477 22.31 21.82 9.68
N HIS A 478 21.27 21.74 8.84
CA HIS A 478 21.34 21.14 7.52
C HIS A 478 22.10 22.02 6.53
N HIS A 479 22.85 21.36 5.64
CA HIS A 479 23.62 22.01 4.61
C HIS A 479 23.53 21.19 3.31
N ALA A 480 23.32 21.85 2.19
CA ALA A 480 23.27 21.22 0.87
C ALA A 480 24.62 21.27 0.19
N THR A 481 25.01 20.14 -0.41
CA THR A 481 26.29 19.95 -1.12
C THR A 481 26.07 19.18 -2.41
N THR A 482 27.00 19.29 -3.37
CA THR A 482 26.92 18.57 -4.65
C THR A 482 27.80 17.35 -4.62
N LEU A 483 27.24 16.17 -4.88
CA LEU A 483 27.95 14.90 -4.97
C LEU A 483 28.36 14.65 -6.42
N TRP A 484 29.67 14.55 -6.66
CA TRP A 484 30.24 14.39 -7.98
C TRP A 484 30.75 13.00 -8.29
N GLY A 485 31.06 12.20 -7.27
CA GLY A 485 31.56 10.85 -7.44
C GLY A 485 31.57 10.05 -6.16
N TYR A 486 31.79 8.76 -6.31
CA TYR A 486 31.90 7.81 -5.20
C TYR A 486 32.95 6.74 -5.49
N GLU A 487 33.47 6.12 -4.43
CA GLU A 487 34.25 4.89 -4.47
C GLU A 487 33.44 3.77 -3.84
N ILE A 488 33.42 2.62 -4.48
CA ILE A 488 32.72 1.43 -4.01
C ILE A 488 33.69 0.26 -3.86
N ASP A 489 33.57 -0.48 -2.78
CA ASP A 489 34.18 -1.79 -2.63
C ASP A 489 33.33 -2.83 -3.38
N ASN A 490 33.87 -3.39 -4.44
CA ASN A 490 33.17 -4.29 -5.34
C ASN A 490 32.74 -5.60 -4.66
N ALA A 491 33.54 -6.07 -3.68
CA ALA A 491 33.23 -7.30 -2.96
C ALA A 491 32.02 -7.14 -2.06
N THR A 492 31.89 -6.01 -1.39
CA THR A 492 30.80 -5.76 -0.43
C THR A 492 29.63 -4.96 -1.04
N GLY A 493 29.89 -4.24 -2.14
CA GLY A 493 28.92 -3.29 -2.70
C GLY A 493 28.73 -2.03 -1.85
N LEU A 494 29.63 -1.78 -0.88
CA LEU A 494 29.55 -0.62 0.00
C LEU A 494 30.33 0.55 -0.55
N VAL A 495 29.72 1.74 -0.52
CA VAL A 495 30.40 3.01 -0.80
C VAL A 495 31.35 3.33 0.33
N THR A 496 32.62 3.58 -0.01
CA THR A 496 33.73 3.82 0.92
C THR A 496 34.17 5.27 0.95
N ARG A 497 33.98 6.02 -0.16
CA ARG A 497 34.29 7.46 -0.28
C ARG A 497 33.27 8.17 -1.14
N LEU A 498 33.18 9.48 -0.92
CA LEU A 498 32.42 10.43 -1.72
C LEU A 498 33.30 11.62 -2.09
N TRP A 499 33.06 12.19 -3.26
CA TRP A 499 33.67 13.45 -3.74
C TRP A 499 32.58 14.51 -3.86
N ILE A 500 32.75 15.61 -3.11
CA ILE A 500 31.70 16.61 -2.88
C ILE A 500 32.27 18.01 -3.05
N THR A 501 31.51 18.93 -3.66
CA THR A 501 31.78 20.37 -3.58
C THR A 501 30.82 21.02 -2.58
N ASP A 502 31.33 22.03 -1.86
CA ASP A 502 30.68 22.68 -0.73
C ASP A 502 30.73 24.21 -0.88
N SER A 503 29.57 24.83 -0.95
CA SER A 503 29.42 26.27 -1.14
C SER A 503 30.02 27.15 -0.01
N ASP A 504 30.51 26.54 1.06
CA ASP A 504 31.10 27.22 2.22
C ASP A 504 32.61 27.02 2.37
N ASP A 505 33.29 26.33 1.47
CA ASP A 505 34.68 25.95 1.65
C ASP A 505 35.68 27.07 1.32
N LEU A 506 35.23 28.15 0.64
CA LEU A 506 36.01 29.40 0.52
C LEU A 506 36.37 30.02 1.88
N LEU A 507 35.69 29.65 2.93
CA LEU A 507 36.01 30.12 4.28
C LEU A 507 37.17 29.36 4.91
N LYS A 508 37.69 28.32 4.24
CA LYS A 508 38.87 27.55 4.62
C LYS A 508 40.12 28.14 3.94
N GLU A 509 41.25 28.13 4.62
CA GLU A 509 42.54 28.50 4.00
C GLU A 509 43.30 27.20 3.60
N PRO A 510 43.91 27.11 2.42
CA PRO A 510 43.88 28.15 1.38
C PRO A 510 42.50 28.23 0.71
N LYS A 511 42.12 29.43 0.29
CA LYS A 511 40.83 29.71 -0.39
C LYS A 511 40.84 29.20 -1.83
N THR A 512 40.79 27.92 -1.98
CA THR A 512 40.75 27.27 -3.31
C THR A 512 39.48 26.42 -3.40
N PRO A 513 38.80 26.38 -4.52
CA PRO A 513 37.75 25.43 -4.78
C PRO A 513 38.28 24.02 -4.62
N LEU A 514 37.55 23.19 -3.93
CA LEU A 514 37.97 21.85 -3.60
C LEU A 514 36.93 20.83 -4.00
N LEU A 515 37.36 19.81 -4.71
CA LEU A 515 36.60 18.56 -4.75
C LEU A 515 36.97 17.79 -3.48
N ASN A 516 36.13 17.94 -2.45
CA ASN A 516 36.41 17.42 -1.13
C ASN A 516 36.16 15.91 -1.07
N GLU A 517 37.15 15.16 -0.58
CA GLU A 517 37.05 13.73 -0.36
C GLU A 517 36.57 13.43 1.07
N TYR A 518 35.51 12.64 1.16
CA TYR A 518 34.99 12.15 2.43
C TYR A 518 35.02 10.64 2.49
N LYS A 519 35.52 10.07 3.57
CA LYS A 519 35.34 8.65 3.91
C LYS A 519 33.94 8.43 4.45
N VAL A 520 33.33 7.36 3.98
CA VAL A 520 31.98 6.94 4.39
C VAL A 520 32.09 5.87 5.46
N SER A 521 31.32 6.01 6.52
CA SER A 521 31.22 5.01 7.57
C SER A 521 29.83 5.07 8.22
N ILE A 522 29.50 4.06 9.00
CA ILE A 522 28.33 4.11 9.88
C ILE A 522 28.78 4.58 11.25
N ALA A 523 28.03 5.49 11.88
CA ALA A 523 28.32 5.90 13.25
C ALA A 523 28.02 4.77 14.22
N ASP A 524 28.93 4.49 15.14
CA ASP A 524 28.78 3.42 16.14
C ASP A 524 27.46 3.53 16.89
N GLY A 525 26.70 2.43 16.88
CA GLY A 525 25.43 2.28 17.58
C GLY A 525 24.29 3.19 17.11
N LYS A 526 24.45 3.84 15.91
CA LYS A 526 23.46 4.75 15.35
C LYS A 526 23.11 4.40 13.91
N SER A 527 21.97 4.90 13.47
CA SER A 527 21.43 4.72 12.12
C SER A 527 21.86 5.83 11.15
N HIS A 528 23.05 6.47 11.33
CA HIS A 528 23.46 7.60 10.52
C HIS A 528 24.72 7.33 9.73
N ILE A 529 24.69 7.63 8.44
CA ILE A 529 25.87 7.61 7.59
C ILE A 529 26.75 8.79 7.97
N LYS A 530 27.96 8.50 8.42
CA LYS A 530 28.95 9.48 8.80
C LYS A 530 29.95 9.69 7.67
N LEU A 531 30.17 10.95 7.32
CA LEU A 531 31.19 11.40 6.41
C LEU A 531 32.34 12.00 7.22
N THR A 532 33.57 11.61 6.92
CA THR A 532 34.78 12.12 7.61
C THR A 532 35.81 12.49 6.57
N GLY A 533 36.31 13.73 6.58
CA GLY A 533 37.31 14.22 5.63
C GLY A 533 38.16 15.34 6.24
N ASP A 534 39.25 15.67 5.58
CA ASP A 534 40.04 16.85 5.90
C ASP A 534 39.41 18.10 5.24
N THR A 535 38.20 18.41 5.72
CA THR A 535 37.36 19.47 5.21
C THR A 535 37.03 20.46 6.31
N ARG A 536 36.30 21.54 5.98
CA ARG A 536 35.85 22.56 6.94
C ARG A 536 35.14 21.96 8.17
N TYR A 537 34.36 20.90 7.97
CA TYR A 537 33.53 20.34 9.05
C TYR A 537 34.17 19.16 9.77
N GLY A 538 35.25 18.57 9.21
CA GLY A 538 35.90 17.39 9.77
C GLY A 538 35.02 16.13 9.72
N ALA A 539 33.82 16.21 10.30
CA ALA A 539 32.83 15.14 10.25
C ALA A 539 31.42 15.75 10.10
N CYS A 540 30.59 15.10 9.27
CA CYS A 540 29.16 15.42 9.10
C CYS A 540 28.37 14.13 8.87
N TYR A 541 27.05 14.23 8.76
CA TYR A 541 26.14 13.10 8.64
C TYR A 541 25.20 13.30 7.45
N VAL A 542 24.95 12.27 6.66
CA VAL A 542 23.99 12.33 5.56
C VAL A 542 22.56 12.39 6.11
N VAL A 543 21.78 13.33 5.62
CA VAL A 543 20.36 13.51 5.91
C VAL A 543 19.52 12.99 4.76
N SER A 544 19.85 13.37 3.53
CA SER A 544 19.15 12.94 2.33
C SER A 544 20.06 12.93 1.10
N ILE A 545 19.71 12.11 0.12
CA ILE A 545 20.30 12.11 -1.22
C ILE A 545 19.24 12.58 -2.21
N HIS A 546 19.63 13.41 -3.18
CA HIS A 546 18.77 14.05 -4.16
C HIS A 546 19.26 13.69 -5.57
N PRO A 547 18.84 12.53 -6.13
CA PRO A 547 19.25 12.12 -7.48
C PRO A 547 18.74 13.10 -8.53
N PHE A 548 19.56 13.33 -9.56
CA PHE A 548 19.20 14.13 -10.71
C PHE A 548 19.69 13.45 -11.99
N SER A 549 18.77 13.15 -12.90
CA SER A 549 19.07 12.40 -14.11
C SER A 549 19.78 13.26 -15.16
N GLY A 550 20.72 12.66 -15.85
CA GLY A 550 21.38 13.27 -17.01
C GLY A 550 20.53 13.18 -18.27
N TYR A 551 20.83 14.01 -19.26
CA TYR A 551 20.21 13.93 -20.58
C TYR A 551 20.71 12.69 -21.34
N GLY A 552 19.79 11.94 -21.96
CA GLY A 552 20.10 10.72 -22.70
C GLY A 552 20.36 9.48 -21.83
N SER A 553 20.15 9.57 -20.52
CA SER A 553 20.28 8.44 -19.58
C SER A 553 19.05 7.52 -19.54
N ALA A 554 18.00 7.84 -20.29
CA ALA A 554 16.83 6.96 -20.42
C ALA A 554 17.19 5.70 -21.22
N LYS A 555 17.52 4.62 -20.57
CA LYS A 555 17.73 3.29 -21.18
C LYS A 555 17.21 2.18 -20.28
#